data_b584d5d092351753c0b3488f1c1fd5d9
#
_entry.id   b584d5d092351753c0b3488f1c1fd5d9
#
_cell.length_a   1.000
_cell.length_b   1.000
_cell.length_c   1.000
_cell.angle_alpha   90.00
_cell.angle_beta   90.00
_cell.angle_gamma   90.00
#
_symmetry.space_group_name_H-M   'P 1'
#
loop_
_entity.id
_entity.type
_entity.pdbx_description
1 polymer ?
#
loop_
_entity_poly.entity_id
_entity_poly.type
_entity_poly.pdbx_seq_one_letter_code
_entity_poly.pdbx_strand_id
1 'polypeptide(L)'
;LDGLTFPNADGSADTFLKTNGSGALSFAAVSGGTSWQAVKTSDFTAAAGEGYFINTTSGTVTMTLPASPSIGDEVAFIDYAGTFDTNTMTVGRNSEKINGATADLTVSVERAANTLVYTDGTQGWLLKNK
;
A
#
# COMPACT_ATOMS: atom_id res chain seq x y z
N LEU A 1 -1.72 -10.21 38.44
CA LEU A 1 -0.36 -9.70 38.36
C LEU A 1 -0.34 -8.26 38.79
N ASP A 2 0.60 -7.93 39.66
CA ASP A 2 0.72 -6.60 40.26
C ASP A 2 0.96 -5.53 39.17
N GLY A 3 0.09 -4.52 39.13
CA GLY A 3 0.24 -3.37 38.25
C GLY A 3 -0.10 -3.60 36.80
N LEU A 4 -0.56 -4.79 36.41
CA LEU A 4 -0.94 -5.07 35.04
C LEU A 4 -2.45 -5.23 34.87
N THR A 5 -3.02 -4.58 33.88
CA THR A 5 -4.43 -4.74 33.52
C THR A 5 -4.52 -5.65 32.30
N PHE A 6 -5.17 -6.81 32.47
CA PHE A 6 -5.40 -7.75 31.38
C PHE A 6 -6.73 -7.47 30.68
N PRO A 7 -6.84 -7.73 29.36
CA PRO A 7 -8.14 -7.76 28.70
C PRO A 7 -9.04 -8.80 29.37
N ASN A 8 -10.33 -8.48 29.49
CA ASN A 8 -11.31 -9.38 30.11
C ASN A 8 -12.07 -10.23 29.08
N ALA A 9 -11.63 -10.22 27.84
CA ALA A 9 -12.21 -10.99 26.75
C ALA A 9 -11.07 -11.59 25.92
N ASP A 10 -11.39 -12.69 25.25
CA ASP A 10 -10.47 -13.31 24.29
C ASP A 10 -10.24 -12.38 23.09
N GLY A 11 -9.03 -12.42 22.53
CA GLY A 11 -8.69 -11.71 21.29
C GLY A 11 -9.24 -12.42 20.06
N SER A 12 -9.24 -11.71 18.95
CA SER A 12 -9.54 -12.32 17.64
C SER A 12 -8.43 -13.28 17.24
N ALA A 13 -8.73 -14.17 16.30
CA ALA A 13 -7.71 -15.04 15.72
C ALA A 13 -6.54 -14.21 15.18
N ASP A 14 -5.33 -14.76 15.28
CA ASP A 14 -4.09 -14.15 14.77
C ASP A 14 -3.73 -12.81 15.42
N THR A 15 -4.23 -12.55 16.63
CA THR A 15 -3.79 -11.41 17.44
C THR A 15 -2.79 -11.86 18.54
N PHE A 16 -1.98 -10.92 18.99
CA PHE A 16 -1.04 -11.14 20.08
C PHE A 16 -1.27 -10.16 21.22
N LEU A 17 -0.85 -10.54 22.41
CA LEU A 17 -0.94 -9.70 23.60
C LEU A 17 0.21 -8.69 23.59
N LYS A 18 -0.10 -7.39 23.68
CA LYS A 18 0.91 -6.33 23.76
C LYS A 18 0.71 -5.45 24.97
N THR A 19 1.79 -4.82 25.44
CA THR A 19 1.75 -3.79 26.47
C THR A 19 1.77 -2.39 25.86
N ASN A 20 1.12 -1.44 26.56
CA ASN A 20 1.25 -0.01 26.23
C ASN A 20 2.44 0.68 26.93
N GLY A 21 3.22 -0.08 27.73
CA GLY A 21 4.32 0.47 28.54
C GLY A 21 3.87 1.17 29.83
N SER A 22 2.59 1.20 30.13
CA SER A 22 2.01 1.89 31.30
C SER A 22 1.05 1.00 32.09
N GLY A 23 1.26 -0.32 32.05
CA GLY A 23 0.53 -1.29 32.87
C GLY A 23 -0.74 -1.85 32.25
N ALA A 24 -1.11 -1.49 31.01
CA ALA A 24 -2.25 -2.07 30.31
C ALA A 24 -1.80 -3.03 29.22
N LEU A 25 -2.51 -4.14 29.09
CA LEU A 25 -2.31 -5.14 28.05
C LEU A 25 -3.53 -5.16 27.13
N SER A 26 -3.31 -5.37 25.86
CA SER A 26 -4.37 -5.48 24.85
C SER A 26 -3.97 -6.44 23.74
N PHE A 27 -4.97 -6.95 23.00
CA PHE A 27 -4.68 -7.72 21.80
C PHE A 27 -4.51 -6.80 20.59
N ALA A 28 -3.53 -7.12 19.74
CA ALA A 28 -3.26 -6.40 18.51
C ALA A 28 -3.04 -7.37 17.36
N ALA A 29 -3.46 -6.97 16.16
CA ALA A 29 -3.16 -7.73 14.97
C ALA A 29 -1.67 -7.71 14.67
N VAL A 30 -1.14 -8.83 14.18
CA VAL A 30 0.22 -8.88 13.65
C VAL A 30 0.23 -8.09 12.36
N SER A 31 0.91 -6.92 12.34
CA SER A 31 1.11 -6.17 11.11
C SER A 31 2.42 -6.63 10.48
N GLY A 32 2.36 -7.15 9.27
CA GLY A 32 3.54 -7.59 8.54
C GLY A 32 3.21 -7.85 7.09
N GLY A 33 4.05 -7.36 6.18
CA GLY A 33 3.91 -7.56 4.76
C GLY A 33 2.79 -6.74 4.11
N THR A 34 2.61 -6.98 2.83
CA THR A 34 1.62 -6.29 1.99
C THR A 34 0.28 -7.01 2.08
N SER A 35 -0.78 -6.26 2.31
CA SER A 35 -2.15 -6.78 2.26
C SER A 35 -2.64 -6.75 0.82
N TRP A 36 -2.67 -7.90 0.15
CA TRP A 36 -3.07 -8.01 -1.25
C TRP A 36 -4.59 -8.01 -1.40
N GLN A 37 -5.07 -7.15 -2.31
CA GLN A 37 -6.48 -6.92 -2.56
C GLN A 37 -6.97 -7.66 -3.80
N ALA A 38 -8.29 -7.71 -3.99
CA ALA A 38 -8.88 -8.28 -5.19
C ALA A 38 -8.45 -7.52 -6.45
N VAL A 39 -8.50 -8.21 -7.60
CA VAL A 39 -8.12 -7.64 -8.90
C VAL A 39 -8.89 -6.36 -9.19
N LYS A 40 -8.17 -5.32 -9.62
CA LYS A 40 -8.73 -4.02 -10.02
C LYS A 40 -8.81 -3.95 -11.54
N THR A 41 -10.01 -3.61 -12.03
CA THR A 41 -10.30 -3.48 -13.47
C THR A 41 -10.72 -2.06 -13.86
N SER A 42 -10.78 -1.14 -12.89
CA SER A 42 -11.16 0.27 -13.07
C SER A 42 -10.36 1.14 -12.12
N ASP A 43 -10.41 2.46 -12.34
CA ASP A 43 -9.70 3.43 -11.51
C ASP A 43 -10.11 3.33 -10.04
N PHE A 44 -9.15 3.50 -9.14
CA PHE A 44 -9.36 3.43 -7.70
C PHE A 44 -8.30 4.21 -6.93
N THR A 45 -8.53 4.42 -5.65
CA THR A 45 -7.56 5.01 -4.74
C THR A 45 -6.96 3.92 -3.86
N ALA A 46 -5.63 3.85 -3.85
CA ALA A 46 -4.89 2.90 -3.04
C ALA A 46 -4.84 3.32 -1.57
N ALA A 47 -4.66 2.35 -0.69
CA ALA A 47 -4.40 2.57 0.72
C ALA A 47 -2.98 2.13 1.09
N ALA A 48 -2.37 2.79 2.07
CA ALA A 48 -1.05 2.42 2.57
C ALA A 48 -1.05 0.99 3.14
N GLY A 49 0.00 0.24 2.84
CA GLY A 49 0.15 -1.15 3.27
C GLY A 49 -0.53 -2.17 2.36
N GLU A 50 -1.18 -1.74 1.30
CA GLU A 50 -1.90 -2.61 0.38
C GLU A 50 -1.15 -2.83 -0.93
N GLY A 51 -1.41 -3.99 -1.55
CA GLY A 51 -0.95 -4.35 -2.88
C GLY A 51 -2.13 -4.73 -3.78
N TYR A 52 -1.97 -4.48 -5.07
CA TYR A 52 -3.06 -4.62 -6.02
C TYR A 52 -2.63 -5.37 -7.28
N PHE A 53 -3.51 -6.25 -7.74
CA PHE A 53 -3.41 -6.87 -9.05
C PHE A 53 -4.21 -6.00 -10.03
N ILE A 54 -3.53 -5.40 -11.00
CA ILE A 54 -4.13 -4.45 -11.94
C ILE A 54 -4.37 -5.13 -13.28
N ASN A 55 -5.61 -5.20 -13.69
CA ASN A 55 -6.01 -5.81 -14.96
C ASN A 55 -6.43 -4.72 -15.95
N THR A 56 -5.57 -4.46 -16.94
CA THR A 56 -5.81 -3.46 -18.00
C THR A 56 -6.28 -4.09 -19.31
N THR A 57 -6.76 -5.33 -19.29
CA THR A 57 -7.23 -6.03 -20.50
C THR A 57 -8.30 -5.22 -21.25
N SER A 58 -9.23 -4.60 -20.51
CA SER A 58 -10.36 -3.85 -21.08
C SER A 58 -10.11 -2.35 -21.23
N GLY A 59 -8.94 -1.85 -20.82
CA GLY A 59 -8.60 -0.43 -20.90
C GLY A 59 -7.60 -0.03 -19.82
N THR A 60 -7.16 1.23 -19.89
CA THR A 60 -6.23 1.78 -18.92
C THR A 60 -6.84 1.84 -17.51
N VAL A 61 -6.01 1.70 -16.48
CA VAL A 61 -6.41 1.82 -15.07
C VAL A 61 -5.51 2.83 -14.38
N THR A 62 -6.10 3.73 -13.62
CA THR A 62 -5.38 4.66 -12.74
C THR A 62 -5.48 4.21 -11.29
N MET A 63 -4.34 3.96 -10.67
CA MET A 63 -4.21 3.76 -9.23
C MET A 63 -3.76 5.07 -8.60
N THR A 64 -4.66 5.76 -7.89
CA THR A 64 -4.33 7.01 -7.19
C THR A 64 -3.71 6.66 -5.83
N LEU A 65 -2.54 7.23 -5.56
CA LEU A 65 -1.83 7.03 -4.29
C LEU A 65 -2.59 7.67 -3.11
N PRO A 66 -2.37 7.20 -1.87
CA PRO A 66 -3.01 7.76 -0.70
C PRO A 66 -2.71 9.25 -0.52
N ALA A 67 -3.70 10.02 -0.03
CA ALA A 67 -3.49 11.40 0.38
C ALA A 67 -2.76 11.45 1.72
N SER A 68 -1.99 12.52 1.94
CA SER A 68 -1.31 12.79 3.22
C SER A 68 -0.50 11.58 3.74
N PRO A 69 0.38 11.00 2.92
CA PRO A 69 1.15 9.83 3.34
C PRO A 69 2.16 10.16 4.43
N SER A 70 2.55 9.15 5.19
CA SER A 70 3.62 9.21 6.19
C SER A 70 4.85 8.48 5.69
N ILE A 71 6.04 8.89 6.19
CA ILE A 71 7.29 8.20 5.85
C ILE A 71 7.18 6.70 6.10
N GLY A 72 7.59 5.91 5.11
CA GLY A 72 7.54 4.44 5.17
C GLY A 72 6.24 3.82 4.70
N ASP A 73 5.21 4.61 4.35
CA ASP A 73 4.01 4.07 3.73
C ASP A 73 4.37 3.40 2.40
N GLU A 74 3.80 2.23 2.14
CA GLU A 74 4.05 1.46 0.93
C GLU A 74 2.76 1.14 0.19
N VAL A 75 2.83 1.15 -1.15
CA VAL A 75 1.76 0.69 -2.04
C VAL A 75 2.40 -0.15 -3.14
N ALA A 76 1.88 -1.35 -3.35
CA ALA A 76 2.41 -2.28 -4.35
C ALA A 76 1.41 -2.54 -5.48
N PHE A 77 1.93 -2.87 -6.66
CA PHE A 77 1.10 -3.29 -7.80
C PHE A 77 1.77 -4.38 -8.61
N ILE A 78 0.97 -5.18 -9.30
CA ILE A 78 1.40 -6.20 -10.25
C ILE A 78 0.48 -6.13 -11.48
N ASP A 79 1.08 -6.23 -12.68
CA ASP A 79 0.32 -6.40 -13.93
C ASP A 79 -0.31 -7.80 -13.94
N TYR A 80 -1.62 -7.85 -13.72
CA TYR A 80 -2.37 -9.11 -13.61
C TYR A 80 -2.39 -9.93 -14.91
N ALA A 81 -2.66 -9.26 -16.03
CA ALA A 81 -2.90 -9.93 -17.31
C ALA A 81 -1.71 -9.84 -18.30
N GLY A 82 -0.65 -9.09 -17.95
CA GLY A 82 0.44 -8.84 -18.87
C GLY A 82 0.03 -7.92 -20.02
N THR A 83 -0.74 -6.86 -19.71
CA THR A 83 -1.34 -5.98 -20.73
C THR A 83 -0.96 -4.51 -20.55
N PHE A 84 0.00 -4.17 -19.67
CA PHE A 84 0.42 -2.77 -19.50
C PHE A 84 1.10 -2.17 -20.74
N ASP A 85 1.66 -2.99 -21.59
CA ASP A 85 2.24 -2.56 -22.86
C ASP A 85 1.17 -2.19 -23.92
N THR A 86 -0.04 -2.72 -23.78
CA THR A 86 -1.18 -2.45 -24.67
C THR A 86 -2.08 -1.37 -24.09
N ASN A 87 -2.48 -1.51 -22.84
CA ASN A 87 -3.26 -0.53 -22.08
C ASN A 87 -2.50 -0.19 -20.80
N THR A 88 -1.93 1.00 -20.75
CA THR A 88 -1.04 1.39 -19.66
C THR A 88 -1.76 1.51 -18.32
N MET A 89 -1.01 1.29 -17.24
CA MET A 89 -1.39 1.69 -15.90
C MET A 89 -0.85 3.08 -15.63
N THR A 90 -1.63 3.91 -14.95
CA THR A 90 -1.17 5.19 -14.39
C THR A 90 -1.15 5.12 -12.88
N VAL A 91 -0.05 5.54 -12.27
CA VAL A 91 0.03 5.81 -10.83
C VAL A 91 -0.23 7.30 -10.64
N GLY A 92 -1.41 7.62 -10.11
CA GLY A 92 -1.81 9.00 -9.82
C GLY A 92 -1.15 9.48 -8.53
N ARG A 93 -0.42 10.56 -8.59
CA ARG A 93 0.42 11.05 -7.49
C ARG A 93 -0.35 11.66 -6.31
N ASN A 94 -1.60 12.03 -6.49
CA ASN A 94 -2.46 12.62 -5.45
C ASN A 94 -1.79 13.77 -4.67
N SER A 95 -1.31 14.78 -5.40
CA SER A 95 -0.64 16.00 -4.90
C SER A 95 0.79 15.81 -4.39
N GLU A 96 1.24 14.59 -4.14
CA GLU A 96 2.63 14.31 -3.78
C GLU A 96 3.50 14.16 -5.04
N LYS A 97 4.80 14.06 -4.86
CA LYS A 97 5.73 13.77 -5.96
C LYS A 97 5.94 12.27 -6.13
N ILE A 98 6.38 11.87 -7.31
CA ILE A 98 6.87 10.52 -7.60
C ILE A 98 8.27 10.66 -8.18
N ASN A 99 9.26 10.04 -7.56
CA ASN A 99 10.68 10.16 -7.94
C ASN A 99 11.14 11.62 -8.08
N GLY A 100 10.66 12.49 -7.19
CA GLY A 100 10.98 13.91 -7.20
C GLY A 100 10.24 14.74 -8.27
N ALA A 101 9.44 14.11 -9.13
CA ALA A 101 8.72 14.79 -10.20
C ALA A 101 7.27 15.10 -9.81
N THR A 102 6.78 16.27 -10.23
CA THR A 102 5.39 16.69 -10.06
C THR A 102 4.56 16.18 -11.26
N ALA A 103 4.57 14.87 -11.47
CA ALA A 103 3.88 14.20 -12.56
C ALA A 103 3.46 12.80 -12.14
N ASP A 104 2.34 12.33 -12.70
CA ASP A 104 1.90 10.95 -12.55
C ASP A 104 2.89 10.00 -13.27
N LEU A 105 2.95 8.77 -12.80
CA LEU A 105 3.81 7.75 -13.40
C LEU A 105 3.00 6.85 -14.33
N THR A 106 3.41 6.77 -15.58
CA THR A 106 2.86 5.81 -16.55
C THR A 106 3.69 4.53 -16.52
N VAL A 107 3.03 3.40 -16.37
CA VAL A 107 3.65 2.07 -16.41
C VAL A 107 3.17 1.36 -17.67
N SER A 108 4.09 1.09 -18.60
CA SER A 108 3.82 0.55 -19.93
C SER A 108 4.63 -0.70 -20.26
N VAL A 109 5.14 -1.37 -19.26
CA VAL A 109 5.95 -2.59 -19.43
C VAL A 109 5.11 -3.80 -19.05
N GLU A 110 5.02 -4.76 -19.96
CA GLU A 110 4.34 -6.04 -19.71
C GLU A 110 4.89 -6.73 -18.48
N ARG A 111 4.00 -7.25 -17.65
CA ARG A 111 4.32 -7.94 -16.38
C ARG A 111 5.09 -7.08 -15.37
N ALA A 112 4.99 -5.77 -15.47
CA ALA A 112 5.59 -4.90 -14.48
C ALA A 112 5.01 -5.14 -13.09
N ALA A 113 5.88 -5.04 -12.10
CA ALA A 113 5.53 -5.09 -10.68
C ALA A 113 6.48 -4.18 -9.91
N ASN A 114 5.94 -3.43 -8.97
CA ASN A 114 6.77 -2.57 -8.12
C ASN A 114 6.06 -2.23 -6.80
N THR A 115 6.84 -1.72 -5.88
CA THR A 115 6.35 -1.13 -4.64
C THR A 115 6.84 0.31 -4.57
N LEU A 116 5.92 1.24 -4.30
CA LEU A 116 6.27 2.63 -4.02
C LEU A 116 6.35 2.82 -2.52
N VAL A 117 7.37 3.55 -2.05
CA VAL A 117 7.57 3.89 -0.64
C VAL A 117 7.62 5.40 -0.51
N TYR A 118 6.82 5.96 0.40
CA TYR A 118 6.83 7.41 0.64
C TYR A 118 7.99 7.79 1.55
N THR A 119 8.69 8.85 1.19
CA THR A 119 9.77 9.40 1.98
C THR A 119 9.41 10.78 2.58
N ASP A 120 9.32 11.81 1.76
CA ASP A 120 9.08 13.18 2.20
C ASP A 120 8.47 14.03 1.07
N GLY A 121 8.20 15.30 1.33
CA GLY A 121 7.65 16.21 0.33
C GLY A 121 8.64 16.63 -0.77
N THR A 122 9.93 16.32 -0.63
CA THR A 122 10.96 16.66 -1.63
C THR A 122 11.01 15.63 -2.75
N GLN A 123 11.08 14.36 -2.42
CA GLN A 123 11.13 13.25 -3.37
C GLN A 123 9.77 12.57 -3.56
N GLY A 124 8.93 12.57 -2.52
CA GLY A 124 7.63 11.94 -2.54
C GLY A 124 7.69 10.42 -2.48
N TRP A 125 7.00 9.77 -3.38
CA TRP A 125 6.99 8.33 -3.53
C TRP A 125 8.16 7.86 -4.38
N LEU A 126 8.91 6.88 -3.89
CA LEU A 126 10.05 6.30 -4.59
C LEU A 126 9.76 4.85 -4.97
N LEU A 127 10.18 4.44 -6.15
CA LEU A 127 10.09 3.05 -6.59
C LEU A 127 11.13 2.22 -5.85
N LYS A 128 10.67 1.20 -5.14
CA LYS A 128 11.53 0.32 -4.33
C LYS A 128 12.32 -0.65 -5.20
N ASN A 129 11.75 -1.09 -6.32
CA ASN A 129 12.39 -1.99 -7.26
C ASN A 129 12.63 -1.27 -8.58
N LYS A 130 13.66 -1.67 -9.26
CA LYS A 130 13.99 -1.13 -10.60
C LYS A 130 13.17 -1.79 -11.68
#